data_f0aa4d04c49b118b632955bda3909a92
#
_entry.id   f0aa4d04c49b118b632955bda3909a92
#
_cell.length_a   1.000
_cell.length_b   1.000
_cell.length_c   1.000
_cell.angle_alpha   90.00
_cell.angle_beta   90.00
_cell.angle_gamma   90.00
#
_symmetry.space_group_name_H-M   'P 1'
#
loop_
_entity.id
_entity.type
_entity.pdbx_description
1 polymer ?
#
loop_
_entity_poly.entity_id
_entity_poly.type
_entity_poly.pdbx_seq_one_letter_code
_entity_poly.pdbx_strand_id
1 'polypeptide(L)'
;HKEYRRQRQMCIRDSSMEDAWKIHKEIGLPCVIRPSFTMGGTGGGIAYNLKEFEEICMNGLKLSPTKELLIDESLVGWKEFEMEVVRDKNDNCIIVCSIENVDPMGVHTGDSITVAPAQTLTDKEYQEMRDASFKILRRIGVETGGSNVQFAVNPDTGRLVVIEMNPRVSRSSALASKATGFPIAKVAALLAVGYTLDELKNDITNGKTPASFEPTIDYVVTKIPRFTFEKFPETDPRLTTQMKSVGEVMAIGRN
;
A
#
# COMPACT_ATOMS: atom_id res chain seq x y z
N HIS A 1 -20.16 -9.32 9.12
CA HIS A 1 -20.42 -8.19 10.06
C HIS A 1 -19.46 -8.14 11.26
N LYS A 2 -18.91 -9.27 11.76
CA LYS A 2 -17.91 -9.27 12.86
C LYS A 2 -16.51 -8.85 12.39
N GLU A 3 -16.10 -9.19 11.17
CA GLU A 3 -14.83 -8.79 10.58
C GLU A 3 -14.76 -7.29 10.29
N TYR A 4 -15.85 -6.69 9.81
CA TYR A 4 -15.95 -5.24 9.60
C TYR A 4 -15.84 -4.42 10.91
N ARG A 5 -16.27 -4.98 12.05
CA ARG A 5 -16.10 -4.33 13.37
C ARG A 5 -14.63 -4.35 13.83
N ARG A 6 -13.87 -5.41 13.53
CA ARG A 6 -12.44 -5.49 13.90
C ARG A 6 -11.57 -4.50 13.13
N GLN A 7 -11.84 -4.25 11.85
CA GLN A 7 -11.14 -3.22 11.09
C GLN A 7 -11.44 -1.79 11.57
N ARG A 8 -12.65 -1.52 12.10
CA ARG A 8 -12.98 -0.21 12.70
C ARG A 8 -12.24 0.06 14.01
N GLN A 9 -11.75 -0.96 14.69
CA GLN A 9 -10.98 -0.81 15.93
C GLN A 9 -9.50 -0.49 15.71
N MET A 10 -9.01 -0.54 14.46
CA MET A 10 -7.60 -0.30 14.13
C MET A 10 -7.25 1.16 13.85
N CYS A 11 -8.23 2.00 13.58
CA CYS A 11 -8.05 3.42 13.25
C CYS A 11 -9.05 4.25 14.03
N ILE A 12 -8.62 4.90 15.11
CA ILE A 12 -9.47 5.80 15.88
C ILE A 12 -8.85 7.20 15.81
N ARG A 13 -9.65 8.20 15.40
CA ARG A 13 -9.27 9.62 15.43
C ARG A 13 -9.54 10.16 16.81
N ASP A 14 -8.61 10.93 17.32
CA ASP A 14 -8.73 11.51 18.64
C ASP A 14 -8.18 12.92 18.76
N SER A 15 -8.81 13.72 19.62
CA SER A 15 -8.49 15.14 19.80
C SER A 15 -7.93 15.47 21.18
N SER A 16 -7.72 14.49 22.04
CA SER A 16 -7.18 14.71 23.39
C SER A 16 -6.29 13.58 23.87
N MET A 17 -5.39 13.88 24.82
CA MET A 17 -4.59 12.85 25.50
C MET A 17 -5.45 11.84 26.28
N GLU A 18 -6.58 12.28 26.82
CA GLU A 18 -7.47 11.39 27.57
C GLU A 18 -8.04 10.29 26.67
N ASP A 19 -8.43 10.67 25.46
CA ASP A 19 -8.93 9.73 24.47
C ASP A 19 -7.80 8.86 23.94
N ALA A 20 -6.62 9.42 23.66
CA ALA A 20 -5.45 8.62 23.28
C ALA A 20 -5.15 7.50 24.29
N TRP A 21 -5.28 7.76 25.60
CA TRP A 21 -5.12 6.73 26.62
C TRP A 21 -6.25 5.67 26.61
N LYS A 22 -7.48 6.04 26.21
CA LYS A 22 -8.57 5.06 26.02
C LYS A 22 -8.23 4.11 24.87
N ILE A 23 -7.76 4.66 23.75
CA ILE A 23 -7.36 3.87 22.58
C ILE A 23 -6.19 2.96 22.91
N HIS A 24 -5.18 3.46 23.62
CA HIS A 24 -4.06 2.63 24.04
C HIS A 24 -4.50 1.38 24.82
N LYS A 25 -5.53 1.48 25.67
CA LYS A 25 -6.07 0.32 26.39
C LYS A 25 -6.69 -0.73 25.48
N GLU A 26 -7.17 -0.34 24.30
CA GLU A 26 -7.77 -1.25 23.33
C GLU A 26 -6.74 -1.85 22.36
N ILE A 27 -5.80 -1.02 21.91
CA ILE A 27 -4.80 -1.39 20.89
C ILE A 27 -3.56 -2.01 21.51
N GLY A 28 -3.08 -1.47 22.63
CA GLY A 28 -1.83 -1.87 23.25
C GLY A 28 -0.58 -1.28 22.58
N LEU A 29 0.57 -1.89 22.84
CA LEU A 29 1.87 -1.53 22.28
C LEU A 29 2.49 -2.74 21.58
N PRO A 30 3.33 -2.52 20.54
CA PRO A 30 3.62 -1.23 19.94
C PRO A 30 2.44 -0.68 19.11
N CYS A 31 2.32 0.66 19.02
CA CYS A 31 1.32 1.30 18.18
C CYS A 31 1.93 2.44 17.34
N VAL A 32 1.28 2.73 16.21
CA VAL A 32 1.68 3.80 15.28
C VAL A 32 0.80 5.02 15.53
N ILE A 33 1.42 6.19 15.69
CA ILE A 33 0.74 7.45 15.95
C ILE A 33 1.01 8.37 14.78
N ARG A 34 -0.07 8.90 14.16
CA ARG A 34 0.00 9.79 13.00
C ARG A 34 -0.86 11.03 13.23
N PRO A 35 -0.25 12.21 13.32
CA PRO A 35 -1.02 13.46 13.40
C PRO A 35 -1.77 13.71 12.09
N SER A 36 -3.02 14.13 12.19
CA SER A 36 -3.84 14.50 11.03
C SER A 36 -3.30 15.76 10.36
N PHE A 37 -3.33 15.79 9.01
CA PHE A 37 -2.91 16.92 8.19
C PHE A 37 -1.44 17.35 8.35
N THR A 38 -0.56 16.42 8.73
CA THR A 38 0.89 16.62 8.67
C THR A 38 1.47 15.90 7.45
N MET A 39 2.64 16.35 6.97
CA MET A 39 3.30 15.80 5.80
C MET A 39 4.62 15.11 6.20
N GLY A 40 4.98 14.07 5.43
CA GLY A 40 6.27 13.39 5.56
C GLY A 40 6.52 12.71 6.90
N GLY A 41 5.47 12.33 7.64
CA GLY A 41 5.60 11.68 8.93
C GLY A 41 5.90 12.63 10.09
N THR A 42 5.81 13.95 9.88
CA THR A 42 6.11 14.95 10.90
C THR A 42 5.23 14.78 12.14
N GLY A 43 5.85 14.64 13.30
CA GLY A 43 5.18 14.52 14.59
C GLY A 43 4.57 13.14 14.88
N GLY A 44 4.65 12.20 13.92
CA GLY A 44 4.25 10.81 14.09
C GLY A 44 5.42 9.92 14.48
N GLY A 45 5.10 8.70 14.86
CA GLY A 45 6.10 7.69 15.22
C GLY A 45 5.48 6.38 15.67
N ILE A 46 6.35 5.46 16.05
CA ILE A 46 5.97 4.18 16.66
C ILE A 46 6.32 4.25 18.13
N ALA A 47 5.33 4.01 18.97
CA ALA A 47 5.53 3.93 20.42
C ALA A 47 5.70 2.47 20.83
N TYR A 48 6.80 2.15 21.48
CA TYR A 48 7.11 0.82 22.02
C TYR A 48 6.87 0.72 23.53
N ASN A 49 6.73 1.85 24.20
CA ASN A 49 6.47 1.96 25.63
C ASN A 49 5.60 3.17 25.95
N LEU A 50 5.08 3.23 27.20
CA LEU A 50 4.15 4.26 27.63
C LEU A 50 4.73 5.68 27.56
N LYS A 51 6.03 5.83 27.83
CA LYS A 51 6.70 7.13 27.78
C LYS A 51 6.75 7.67 26.35
N GLU A 52 7.18 6.83 25.40
CA GLU A 52 7.19 7.17 23.98
C GLU A 52 5.78 7.47 23.48
N PHE A 53 4.80 6.69 23.91
CA PHE A 53 3.39 6.93 23.57
C PHE A 53 2.93 8.33 23.97
N GLU A 54 3.18 8.71 25.22
CA GLU A 54 2.80 10.03 25.74
C GLU A 54 3.53 11.15 24.99
N GLU A 55 4.85 11.04 24.82
CA GLU A 55 5.67 12.05 24.13
C GLU A 55 5.24 12.25 22.68
N ILE A 56 5.03 11.17 21.91
CA ILE A 56 4.62 11.24 20.51
C ILE A 56 3.20 11.79 20.40
N CYS A 57 2.27 11.36 21.23
CA CYS A 57 0.89 11.87 21.21
C CYS A 57 0.85 13.37 21.54
N MET A 58 1.52 13.82 22.58
CA MET A 58 1.57 15.24 22.93
C MET A 58 2.17 16.10 21.83
N ASN A 59 3.27 15.64 21.24
CA ASN A 59 3.91 16.34 20.13
C ASN A 59 3.01 16.35 18.87
N GLY A 60 2.40 15.23 18.55
CA GLY A 60 1.50 15.09 17.42
C GLY A 60 0.27 15.99 17.52
N LEU A 61 -0.35 16.08 18.70
CA LEU A 61 -1.48 16.99 18.96
C LEU A 61 -1.10 18.46 18.81
N LYS A 62 0.13 18.84 19.15
CA LYS A 62 0.63 20.21 18.94
C LYS A 62 0.85 20.53 17.48
N LEU A 63 1.33 19.57 16.70
CA LEU A 63 1.68 19.76 15.29
C LEU A 63 0.48 19.59 14.35
N SER A 64 -0.53 18.83 14.73
CA SER A 64 -1.75 18.68 13.93
C SER A 64 -2.56 19.98 13.94
N PRO A 65 -2.88 20.57 12.77
CA PRO A 65 -3.73 21.77 12.69
C PRO A 65 -5.12 21.57 13.28
N THR A 66 -5.66 20.35 13.21
CA THR A 66 -6.97 19.98 13.74
C THR A 66 -6.89 19.42 15.17
N LYS A 67 -5.67 19.28 15.73
CA LYS A 67 -5.40 18.62 17.01
C LYS A 67 -5.95 17.20 17.08
N GLU A 68 -5.84 16.47 15.97
CA GLU A 68 -6.27 15.10 15.85
C GLU A 68 -5.09 14.15 15.63
N LEU A 69 -5.17 12.99 16.24
CA LEU A 69 -4.26 11.87 16.03
C LEU A 69 -5.02 10.68 15.45
N LEU A 70 -4.33 9.92 14.63
CA LEU A 70 -4.70 8.57 14.26
C LEU A 70 -3.75 7.63 15.00
N ILE A 71 -4.29 6.71 15.77
CA ILE A 71 -3.53 5.71 16.52
C ILE A 71 -3.92 4.33 16.00
N ASP A 72 -2.96 3.62 15.44
CA ASP A 72 -3.14 2.32 14.81
C ASP A 72 -2.33 1.24 15.55
N GLU A 73 -2.83 -0.01 15.52
CA GLU A 73 -2.02 -1.18 15.86
C GLU A 73 -0.75 -1.20 15.01
N SER A 74 0.40 -1.44 15.61
CA SER A 74 1.64 -1.57 14.86
C SER A 74 1.71 -2.92 14.15
N LEU A 75 1.97 -2.87 12.85
CA LEU A 75 2.17 -4.04 12.00
C LEU A 75 3.65 -4.23 11.63
N VAL A 76 4.57 -3.61 12.37
CA VAL A 76 6.02 -3.75 12.15
C VAL A 76 6.40 -5.23 12.16
N GLY A 77 7.17 -5.64 11.17
CA GLY A 77 7.60 -7.02 11.00
C GLY A 77 6.62 -7.92 10.23
N TRP A 78 5.42 -7.44 9.91
CA TRP A 78 4.49 -8.19 9.07
C TRP A 78 4.95 -8.17 7.61
N LYS A 79 4.51 -9.16 6.84
CA LYS A 79 4.70 -9.18 5.38
C LYS A 79 3.83 -8.12 4.73
N GLU A 80 4.36 -7.47 3.69
CA GLU A 80 3.63 -6.44 2.95
C GLU A 80 3.44 -6.85 1.50
N PHE A 81 2.21 -6.68 1.02
CA PHE A 81 1.81 -6.96 -0.35
C PHE A 81 1.02 -5.80 -0.94
N GLU A 82 1.09 -5.67 -2.26
CA GLU A 82 0.35 -4.66 -3.00
C GLU A 82 -0.39 -5.31 -4.17
N MET A 83 -1.59 -4.82 -4.44
CA MET A 83 -2.35 -5.17 -5.65
C MET A 83 -2.49 -3.92 -6.53
N GLU A 84 -1.97 -4.01 -7.75
CA GLU A 84 -2.24 -3.00 -8.77
C GLU A 84 -3.51 -3.37 -9.51
N VAL A 85 -4.52 -2.54 -9.37
CA VAL A 85 -5.89 -2.82 -9.78
C VAL A 85 -6.35 -1.78 -10.79
N VAL A 86 -7.05 -2.20 -11.82
CA VAL A 86 -7.74 -1.28 -12.74
C VAL A 86 -9.22 -1.63 -12.77
N ARG A 87 -10.07 -0.60 -12.65
CA ARG A 87 -11.52 -0.73 -12.74
C ARG A 87 -12.10 0.34 -13.66
N ASP A 88 -13.10 -0.03 -14.45
CA ASP A 88 -13.84 0.86 -15.33
C ASP A 88 -15.29 1.12 -14.87
N LYS A 89 -15.99 1.98 -15.57
CA LYS A 89 -17.38 2.37 -15.29
C LYS A 89 -18.39 1.22 -15.42
N ASN A 90 -18.08 0.18 -16.20
CA ASN A 90 -18.93 -1.01 -16.42
C ASN A 90 -18.63 -2.11 -15.37
N ASP A 91 -17.84 -1.79 -14.34
CA ASP A 91 -17.41 -2.72 -13.28
C ASP A 91 -16.49 -3.85 -13.78
N ASN A 92 -15.89 -3.74 -14.96
CA ASN A 92 -14.76 -4.57 -15.30
C ASN A 92 -13.62 -4.24 -14.34
N CYS A 93 -13.16 -5.21 -13.59
CA CYS A 93 -12.14 -5.02 -12.55
C CYS A 93 -11.09 -6.12 -12.65
N ILE A 94 -9.83 -5.74 -12.80
CA ILE A 94 -8.70 -6.66 -12.99
C ILE A 94 -7.56 -6.36 -12.02
N ILE A 95 -6.84 -7.39 -11.62
CA ILE A 95 -5.51 -7.26 -11.01
C ILE A 95 -4.47 -7.27 -12.13
N VAL A 96 -3.79 -6.16 -12.29
CA VAL A 96 -2.70 -6.07 -13.29
C VAL A 96 -1.48 -6.82 -12.80
N CYS A 97 -1.17 -6.68 -11.51
CA CYS A 97 -0.04 -7.37 -10.90
C CYS A 97 -0.18 -7.41 -9.38
N SER A 98 0.24 -8.51 -8.77
CA SER A 98 0.55 -8.58 -7.34
C SER A 98 2.02 -8.25 -7.12
N ILE A 99 2.32 -7.55 -6.03
CA ILE A 99 3.68 -7.14 -5.66
C ILE A 99 3.92 -7.55 -4.22
N GLU A 100 5.10 -8.07 -3.94
CA GLU A 100 5.55 -8.39 -2.59
C GLU A 100 6.73 -7.51 -2.22
N ASN A 101 6.68 -6.90 -1.03
CA ASN A 101 7.80 -6.21 -0.45
C ASN A 101 8.66 -7.22 0.31
N VAL A 102 9.95 -7.32 -0.06
CA VAL A 102 10.91 -8.24 0.59
C VAL A 102 11.25 -7.76 1.99
N ASP A 103 11.35 -6.44 2.16
CA ASP A 103 11.50 -5.84 3.48
C ASP A 103 10.15 -5.88 4.22
N PRO A 104 10.17 -6.20 5.52
CA PRO A 104 8.94 -6.25 6.31
C PRO A 104 8.37 -4.85 6.55
N MET A 105 7.11 -4.80 6.99
CA MET A 105 6.47 -3.57 7.45
C MET A 105 7.35 -2.82 8.46
N GLY A 106 7.47 -1.51 8.27
CA GLY A 106 8.36 -0.62 9.00
C GLY A 106 9.41 0.05 8.10
N VAL A 107 9.67 -0.52 6.92
CA VAL A 107 10.38 0.12 5.82
C VAL A 107 9.35 0.69 4.84
N HIS A 108 9.56 1.94 4.40
CA HIS A 108 8.66 2.56 3.41
C HIS A 108 8.65 1.75 2.10
N THR A 109 7.48 1.49 1.51
CA THR A 109 7.33 0.67 0.28
C THR A 109 8.21 1.16 -0.87
N GLY A 110 8.42 2.48 -1.00
CA GLY A 110 9.33 3.08 -1.98
C GLY A 110 10.79 2.69 -1.78
N ASP A 111 11.19 2.38 -0.55
CA ASP A 111 12.56 2.04 -0.15
C ASP A 111 12.77 0.52 -0.04
N SER A 112 11.70 -0.26 -0.10
CA SER A 112 11.76 -1.72 -0.07
C SER A 112 12.24 -2.30 -1.40
N ILE A 113 12.97 -3.41 -1.33
CA ILE A 113 13.15 -4.32 -2.46
C ILE A 113 11.81 -5.00 -2.69
N THR A 114 11.32 -4.97 -3.93
CA THR A 114 10.03 -5.58 -4.27
C THR A 114 10.13 -6.56 -5.40
N VAL A 115 9.30 -7.58 -5.39
CA VAL A 115 9.18 -8.57 -6.45
C VAL A 115 7.76 -8.59 -7.02
N ALA A 116 7.68 -8.79 -8.31
CA ALA A 116 6.44 -8.93 -9.06
C ALA A 116 6.53 -10.15 -9.99
N PRO A 117 5.55 -11.07 -9.97
CA PRO A 117 4.41 -11.15 -9.05
C PRO A 117 4.85 -11.53 -7.63
N ALA A 118 3.95 -11.39 -6.64
CA ALA A 118 4.17 -11.88 -5.28
C ALA A 118 4.53 -13.38 -5.28
N GLN A 119 5.55 -13.75 -4.49
CA GLN A 119 6.14 -15.10 -4.53
C GLN A 119 5.69 -15.99 -3.37
N THR A 120 5.29 -15.40 -2.24
CA THR A 120 5.03 -16.16 -1.00
C THR A 120 3.56 -16.20 -0.60
N LEU A 121 2.64 -15.76 -1.48
CA LEU A 121 1.21 -15.90 -1.29
C LEU A 121 0.73 -17.30 -1.68
N THR A 122 -0.12 -17.89 -0.86
CA THR A 122 -0.96 -19.01 -1.28
C THR A 122 -2.04 -18.51 -2.23
N ASP A 123 -2.62 -19.41 -3.05
CA ASP A 123 -3.75 -19.05 -3.90
C ASP A 123 -4.93 -18.48 -3.09
N LYS A 124 -5.20 -19.04 -1.94
CA LYS A 124 -6.25 -18.55 -1.05
C LYS A 124 -6.01 -17.11 -0.60
N GLU A 125 -4.82 -16.79 -0.13
CA GLU A 125 -4.45 -15.44 0.30
C GLU A 125 -4.51 -14.45 -0.87
N TYR A 126 -4.04 -14.85 -2.05
CA TYR A 126 -4.14 -14.06 -3.26
C TYR A 126 -5.61 -13.74 -3.60
N GLN A 127 -6.50 -14.74 -3.59
CA GLN A 127 -7.93 -14.53 -3.88
C GLN A 127 -8.62 -13.66 -2.82
N GLU A 128 -8.25 -13.81 -1.55
CA GLU A 128 -8.76 -12.93 -0.49
C GLU A 128 -8.34 -11.46 -0.70
N MET A 129 -7.09 -11.21 -1.08
CA MET A 129 -6.60 -9.86 -1.41
C MET A 129 -7.25 -9.30 -2.67
N ARG A 130 -7.42 -10.14 -3.71
CA ARG A 130 -8.10 -9.79 -4.95
C ARG A 130 -9.55 -9.36 -4.69
N ASP A 131 -10.30 -10.15 -3.98
CA ASP A 131 -11.69 -9.87 -3.62
C ASP A 131 -11.83 -8.63 -2.73
N ALA A 132 -10.92 -8.46 -1.76
CA ALA A 132 -10.87 -7.27 -0.92
C ALA A 132 -10.59 -6.02 -1.74
N SER A 133 -9.64 -6.07 -2.68
CA SER A 133 -9.31 -4.97 -3.58
C SER A 133 -10.52 -4.53 -4.40
N PHE A 134 -11.23 -5.47 -5.01
CA PHE A 134 -12.43 -5.18 -5.80
C PHE A 134 -13.55 -4.56 -4.95
N LYS A 135 -13.78 -5.08 -3.74
CA LYS A 135 -14.75 -4.53 -2.79
C LYS A 135 -14.39 -3.10 -2.38
N ILE A 136 -13.10 -2.82 -2.17
CA ILE A 136 -12.59 -1.50 -1.80
C ILE A 136 -12.82 -0.50 -2.93
N LEU A 137 -12.41 -0.83 -4.17
CA LEU A 137 -12.57 0.06 -5.30
C LEU A 137 -14.06 0.39 -5.56
N ARG A 138 -14.93 -0.61 -5.48
CA ARG A 138 -16.39 -0.42 -5.59
C ARG A 138 -16.93 0.46 -4.48
N ARG A 139 -16.48 0.26 -3.25
CA ARG A 139 -16.95 1.03 -2.07
C ARG A 139 -16.53 2.48 -2.10
N ILE A 140 -15.32 2.75 -2.59
CA ILE A 140 -14.78 4.12 -2.77
C ILE A 140 -15.39 4.79 -4.01
N GLY A 141 -15.79 4.01 -5.03
CA GLY A 141 -16.34 4.53 -6.26
C GLY A 141 -15.30 4.87 -7.32
N VAL A 142 -14.12 4.23 -7.27
CA VAL A 142 -13.12 4.36 -8.34
C VAL A 142 -13.60 3.57 -9.55
N GLU A 143 -13.78 4.27 -10.68
CA GLU A 143 -14.33 3.69 -11.91
C GLU A 143 -13.61 4.14 -13.19
N THR A 144 -12.49 4.83 -13.06
CA THR A 144 -11.78 5.41 -14.21
C THR A 144 -10.27 5.23 -14.13
N GLY A 145 -9.79 4.07 -13.68
CA GLY A 145 -8.36 3.89 -13.76
C GLY A 145 -7.70 2.98 -12.75
N GLY A 146 -6.40 3.18 -12.61
CA GLY A 146 -5.54 2.39 -11.77
C GLY A 146 -5.57 2.81 -10.31
N SER A 147 -5.47 1.84 -9.44
CA SER A 147 -5.35 2.01 -7.99
C SER A 147 -4.37 1.01 -7.43
N ASN A 148 -3.69 1.41 -6.37
CA ASN A 148 -2.82 0.55 -5.58
C ASN A 148 -3.51 0.24 -4.25
N VAL A 149 -3.65 -1.03 -3.90
CA VAL A 149 -4.18 -1.47 -2.60
C VAL A 149 -3.08 -2.20 -1.85
N GLN A 150 -2.77 -1.73 -0.64
CA GLN A 150 -1.70 -2.28 0.20
C GLN A 150 -2.27 -3.12 1.33
N PHE A 151 -1.64 -4.26 1.56
CA PHE A 151 -2.02 -5.25 2.55
C PHE A 151 -0.84 -5.63 3.44
N ALA A 152 -1.12 -5.89 4.70
CA ALA A 152 -0.20 -6.56 5.60
C ALA A 152 -0.74 -7.95 5.98
N VAL A 153 0.17 -8.92 6.06
CA VAL A 153 -0.14 -10.28 6.51
C VAL A 153 0.73 -10.64 7.69
N ASN A 154 0.09 -11.02 8.79
CA ASN A 154 0.80 -11.52 9.96
C ASN A 154 1.49 -12.85 9.60
N PRO A 155 2.82 -12.97 9.74
CA PRO A 155 3.55 -14.17 9.34
C PRO A 155 3.21 -15.42 10.19
N ASP A 156 2.75 -15.22 11.43
CA ASP A 156 2.47 -16.32 12.36
C ASP A 156 1.03 -16.81 12.28
N THR A 157 0.07 -15.89 12.07
CA THR A 157 -1.36 -16.18 12.13
C THR A 157 -2.08 -16.14 10.80
N GLY A 158 -1.44 -15.58 9.76
CA GLY A 158 -2.07 -15.33 8.46
C GLY A 158 -3.14 -14.23 8.48
N ARG A 159 -3.26 -13.45 9.56
CA ARG A 159 -4.22 -12.34 9.64
C ARG A 159 -3.91 -11.31 8.57
N LEU A 160 -4.90 -11.06 7.69
CA LEU A 160 -4.83 -10.07 6.64
C LEU A 160 -5.40 -8.73 7.11
N VAL A 161 -4.69 -7.65 6.80
CA VAL A 161 -5.10 -6.27 7.10
C VAL A 161 -4.91 -5.40 5.87
N VAL A 162 -5.90 -4.57 5.56
CA VAL A 162 -5.78 -3.51 4.54
C VAL A 162 -5.11 -2.31 5.17
N ILE A 163 -4.00 -1.87 4.59
CA ILE A 163 -3.25 -0.70 5.07
C ILE A 163 -3.83 0.58 4.49
N GLU A 164 -3.85 0.66 3.17
CA GLU A 164 -4.39 1.82 2.46
C GLU A 164 -4.76 1.48 1.01
N MET A 165 -5.52 2.37 0.39
CA MET A 165 -5.76 2.35 -1.05
C MET A 165 -5.44 3.72 -1.63
N ASN A 166 -4.65 3.72 -2.68
CA ASN A 166 -4.25 4.91 -3.42
C ASN A 166 -4.99 4.96 -4.76
N PRO A 167 -6.05 5.82 -4.92
CA PRO A 167 -6.85 5.87 -6.14
C PRO A 167 -6.15 6.68 -7.25
N ARG A 168 -4.96 6.31 -7.60
CA ARG A 168 -4.10 6.97 -8.57
C ARG A 168 -3.04 6.02 -9.11
N VAL A 169 -2.49 6.34 -10.28
CA VAL A 169 -1.26 5.72 -10.78
C VAL A 169 -0.09 6.11 -9.88
N SER A 170 0.75 5.15 -9.55
CA SER A 170 1.87 5.28 -8.61
C SER A 170 3.18 4.74 -9.21
N ARG A 171 4.24 4.74 -8.42
CA ARG A 171 5.50 4.06 -8.80
C ARG A 171 5.30 2.54 -8.91
N SER A 172 4.51 1.95 -8.03
CA SER A 172 4.12 0.53 -8.11
C SER A 172 3.37 0.23 -9.40
N SER A 173 2.52 1.16 -9.88
CA SER A 173 1.86 1.03 -11.18
C SER A 173 2.86 1.03 -12.35
N ALA A 174 3.93 1.82 -12.24
CA ALA A 174 5.00 1.82 -13.23
C ALA A 174 5.79 0.50 -13.22
N LEU A 175 6.08 -0.03 -12.02
CA LEU A 175 6.67 -1.36 -11.84
C LEU A 175 5.79 -2.44 -12.47
N ALA A 176 4.50 -2.47 -12.11
CA ALA A 176 3.53 -3.43 -12.64
C ALA A 176 3.41 -3.35 -14.17
N SER A 177 3.38 -2.12 -14.72
CA SER A 177 3.32 -1.90 -16.17
C SER A 177 4.56 -2.45 -16.88
N LYS A 178 5.75 -2.22 -16.33
CA LYS A 178 7.00 -2.77 -16.89
C LYS A 178 7.10 -4.28 -16.71
N ALA A 179 6.65 -4.80 -15.57
CA ALA A 179 6.68 -6.23 -15.29
C ALA A 179 5.75 -7.02 -16.21
N THR A 180 4.54 -6.53 -16.44
CA THR A 180 3.50 -7.26 -17.18
C THR A 180 3.40 -6.90 -18.66
N GLY A 181 3.89 -5.72 -19.03
CA GLY A 181 3.62 -5.13 -20.35
C GLY A 181 2.23 -4.48 -20.46
N PHE A 182 1.43 -4.47 -19.38
CA PHE A 182 0.13 -3.81 -19.36
C PHE A 182 0.28 -2.32 -19.07
N PRO A 183 -0.07 -1.40 -19.99
CA PRO A 183 0.24 0.02 -19.84
C PRO A 183 -0.82 0.73 -18.98
N ILE A 184 -0.74 0.59 -17.66
CA ILE A 184 -1.74 1.08 -16.70
C ILE A 184 -2.07 2.57 -16.93
N ALA A 185 -1.07 3.44 -17.11
CA ALA A 185 -1.29 4.87 -17.27
C ALA A 185 -2.05 5.20 -18.58
N LYS A 186 -1.71 4.54 -19.68
CA LYS A 186 -2.42 4.67 -20.96
C LYS A 186 -3.87 4.21 -20.83
N VAL A 187 -4.07 3.04 -20.24
CA VAL A 187 -5.42 2.49 -20.03
C VAL A 187 -6.22 3.41 -19.13
N ALA A 188 -5.68 3.84 -17.99
CA ALA A 188 -6.34 4.76 -17.07
C ALA A 188 -6.78 6.07 -17.76
N ALA A 189 -5.94 6.63 -18.64
CA ALA A 189 -6.29 7.82 -19.42
C ALA A 189 -7.47 7.56 -20.39
N LEU A 190 -7.50 6.40 -21.03
CA LEU A 190 -8.62 6.02 -21.92
C LEU A 190 -9.91 5.77 -21.13
N LEU A 191 -9.84 5.13 -19.96
CA LEU A 191 -10.99 4.95 -19.08
C LEU A 191 -11.56 6.30 -18.62
N ALA A 192 -10.68 7.27 -18.32
CA ALA A 192 -11.09 8.60 -17.89
C ALA A 192 -11.86 9.39 -18.97
N VAL A 193 -11.65 9.10 -20.25
CA VAL A 193 -12.42 9.68 -21.36
C VAL A 193 -13.59 8.82 -21.83
N GLY A 194 -13.92 7.76 -21.07
CA GLY A 194 -15.17 7.03 -21.21
C GLY A 194 -15.08 5.66 -21.88
N TYR A 195 -13.90 5.19 -22.29
CA TYR A 195 -13.72 3.79 -22.73
C TYR A 195 -13.90 2.81 -21.58
N THR A 196 -14.12 1.54 -21.92
CA THR A 196 -14.17 0.43 -20.98
C THR A 196 -13.10 -0.62 -21.28
N LEU A 197 -12.72 -1.45 -20.30
CA LEU A 197 -11.64 -2.43 -20.46
C LEU A 197 -11.92 -3.45 -21.55
N ASP A 198 -13.17 -3.81 -21.76
CA ASP A 198 -13.60 -4.74 -22.82
C ASP A 198 -13.58 -4.11 -24.22
N GLU A 199 -13.70 -2.78 -24.34
CA GLU A 199 -13.54 -2.05 -25.59
C GLU A 199 -12.08 -1.85 -25.99
N LEU A 200 -11.17 -1.82 -25.01
CA LEU A 200 -9.75 -1.59 -25.25
C LEU A 200 -9.04 -2.86 -25.66
N LYS A 201 -8.11 -2.73 -26.61
CA LYS A 201 -7.22 -3.82 -27.02
C LYS A 201 -6.11 -4.01 -26.01
N ASN A 202 -5.80 -5.26 -25.69
CA ASN A 202 -4.70 -5.61 -24.79
C ASN A 202 -3.36 -5.53 -25.54
N ASP A 203 -2.49 -4.64 -25.12
CA ASP A 203 -1.18 -4.43 -25.73
C ASP A 203 -0.27 -5.68 -25.59
N ILE A 204 -0.40 -6.45 -24.49
CA ILE A 204 0.39 -7.69 -24.26
C ILE A 204 0.13 -8.73 -25.33
N THR A 205 -1.11 -8.82 -25.81
CA THR A 205 -1.50 -9.83 -26.82
C THR A 205 -1.52 -9.27 -28.24
N ASN A 206 -0.94 -8.09 -28.47
CA ASN A 206 -1.04 -7.36 -29.73
C ASN A 206 -2.48 -7.19 -30.19
N GLY A 207 -3.39 -6.91 -29.26
CA GLY A 207 -4.79 -6.64 -29.52
C GLY A 207 -5.67 -7.87 -29.80
N LYS A 208 -5.17 -9.08 -29.55
CA LYS A 208 -5.94 -10.33 -29.76
C LYS A 208 -6.99 -10.56 -28.68
N THR A 209 -6.79 -10.01 -27.50
CA THR A 209 -7.74 -10.05 -26.38
C THR A 209 -8.11 -8.64 -25.93
N PRO A 210 -9.24 -8.43 -25.27
CA PRO A 210 -9.54 -7.16 -24.63
C PRO A 210 -8.66 -6.92 -23.40
N ALA A 211 -8.56 -5.65 -23.00
CA ALA A 211 -7.79 -5.24 -21.81
C ALA A 211 -8.42 -5.67 -20.48
N SER A 212 -9.64 -6.22 -20.52
CA SER A 212 -10.31 -6.82 -19.36
C SER A 212 -9.73 -8.18 -18.91
N PHE A 213 -8.80 -8.75 -19.66
CA PHE A 213 -8.12 -9.99 -19.30
C PHE A 213 -6.92 -9.67 -18.40
N GLU A 214 -6.88 -10.31 -17.24
CA GLU A 214 -5.78 -10.15 -16.28
C GLU A 214 -4.45 -10.65 -16.89
N PRO A 215 -3.36 -9.87 -16.76
CA PRO A 215 -2.04 -10.32 -17.17
C PRO A 215 -1.56 -11.52 -16.36
N THR A 216 -0.83 -12.42 -17.01
CA THR A 216 -0.13 -13.54 -16.37
C THR A 216 1.29 -13.56 -16.86
N ILE A 217 2.26 -13.69 -15.96
CA ILE A 217 3.69 -13.74 -16.28
C ILE A 217 4.34 -14.99 -15.67
N ASP A 218 5.31 -15.54 -16.37
CA ASP A 218 6.06 -16.75 -16.00
C ASP A 218 7.53 -16.44 -15.64
N TYR A 219 7.79 -15.21 -15.24
CA TYR A 219 9.09 -14.70 -14.80
C TYR A 219 8.91 -13.78 -13.60
N VAL A 220 10.01 -13.47 -12.93
CA VAL A 220 10.01 -12.59 -11.76
C VAL A 220 10.73 -11.30 -12.11
N VAL A 221 10.13 -10.18 -11.74
CA VAL A 221 10.74 -8.85 -11.84
C VAL A 221 11.08 -8.36 -10.46
N THR A 222 12.34 -8.03 -10.21
CA THR A 222 12.81 -7.47 -8.95
C THR A 222 13.10 -5.99 -9.12
N LYS A 223 12.52 -5.16 -8.26
CA LYS A 223 12.85 -3.74 -8.15
C LYS A 223 13.81 -3.54 -6.98
N ILE A 224 14.90 -2.81 -7.21
CA ILE A 224 15.85 -2.41 -6.18
C ILE A 224 15.91 -0.87 -6.15
N PRO A 225 15.66 -0.24 -5.00
CA PRO A 225 15.70 1.21 -4.86
C PRO A 225 17.15 1.74 -4.90
N ARG A 226 17.30 2.98 -5.34
CA ARG A 226 18.57 3.70 -5.31
C ARG A 226 18.50 4.80 -4.25
N PHE A 227 19.56 4.88 -3.46
CA PHE A 227 19.77 5.92 -2.45
C PHE A 227 20.97 6.80 -2.84
N THR A 228 20.99 8.05 -2.35
CA THR A 228 22.06 9.01 -2.58
C THR A 228 22.58 9.58 -1.24
N PHE A 229 22.75 8.71 -0.24
CA PHE A 229 23.23 9.10 1.09
C PHE A 229 24.59 9.83 1.02
N GLU A 230 25.40 9.51 0.01
CA GLU A 230 26.67 10.18 -0.23
C GLU A 230 26.53 11.69 -0.51
N LYS A 231 25.35 12.14 -0.96
CA LYS A 231 25.03 13.56 -1.18
C LYS A 231 24.39 14.24 0.03
N PHE A 232 23.95 13.44 1.00
CA PHE A 232 23.24 13.91 2.19
C PHE A 232 23.84 13.27 3.46
N PRO A 233 25.07 13.64 3.84
CA PRO A 233 25.81 12.99 4.94
C PRO A 233 25.16 13.14 6.30
N GLU A 234 24.30 14.15 6.48
CA GLU A 234 23.53 14.35 7.72
C GLU A 234 22.31 13.44 7.85
N THR A 235 21.97 12.70 6.76
CA THR A 235 20.79 11.83 6.77
C THR A 235 21.16 10.45 7.35
N ASP A 236 20.38 9.99 8.33
CA ASP A 236 20.49 8.62 8.83
C ASP A 236 20.21 7.61 7.68
N PRO A 237 21.16 6.73 7.32
CA PRO A 237 21.00 5.79 6.23
C PRO A 237 20.09 4.60 6.57
N ARG A 238 19.68 4.44 7.82
CA ARG A 238 18.75 3.38 8.22
C ARG A 238 17.39 3.60 7.57
N LEU A 239 16.85 2.54 6.97
CA LEU A 239 15.52 2.57 6.37
C LEU A 239 14.45 2.57 7.47
N THR A 240 13.44 3.41 7.27
CA THR A 240 12.33 3.62 8.21
C THR A 240 11.03 3.80 7.42
N THR A 241 9.97 4.21 8.09
CA THR A 241 8.70 4.59 7.44
C THR A 241 8.78 5.86 6.59
N GLN A 242 9.89 6.60 6.63
CA GLN A 242 10.16 7.75 5.77
C GLN A 242 10.86 7.30 4.49
N MET A 243 10.37 7.75 3.34
CA MET A 243 10.98 7.45 2.05
C MET A 243 12.29 8.23 1.85
N LYS A 244 13.37 7.52 1.51
CA LYS A 244 14.72 8.07 1.29
C LYS A 244 15.27 7.77 -0.11
N SER A 245 14.63 6.87 -0.86
CA SER A 245 15.05 6.53 -2.20
C SER A 245 14.78 7.64 -3.21
N VAL A 246 15.67 7.78 -4.19
CA VAL A 246 15.61 8.80 -5.25
C VAL A 246 15.37 8.21 -6.64
N GLY A 247 15.38 6.89 -6.75
CA GLY A 247 15.18 6.17 -8.00
C GLY A 247 15.16 4.66 -7.77
N GLU A 248 15.06 3.92 -8.86
CA GLU A 248 14.98 2.46 -8.81
C GLU A 248 15.52 1.84 -10.10
N VAL A 249 15.95 0.59 -10.01
CA VAL A 249 16.27 -0.27 -11.15
C VAL A 249 15.45 -1.54 -11.06
N MET A 250 15.24 -2.17 -12.20
CA MET A 250 14.53 -3.44 -12.31
C MET A 250 15.37 -4.46 -13.05
N ALA A 251 15.31 -5.70 -12.58
CA ALA A 251 15.89 -6.86 -13.26
C ALA A 251 14.81 -7.93 -13.45
N ILE A 252 14.95 -8.71 -14.52
CA ILE A 252 14.05 -9.82 -14.84
C ILE A 252 14.83 -11.10 -14.71
N GLY A 253 14.28 -12.06 -13.97
CA GLY A 253 14.79 -13.41 -13.82
C GLY A 253 13.72 -14.45 -14.09
N ARG A 254 14.10 -15.67 -14.40
CA ARG A 254 13.14 -16.76 -14.61
C ARG A 254 12.83 -17.57 -13.35
N ASN A 255 13.68 -17.51 -12.36
CA ASN A 255 13.54 -18.14 -11.04
C ASN A 255 14.31 -17.33 -10.01
#